data_b8124e3d560fd2f85ac9a7a6b96e2c55
#
_entry.id   b8124e3d560fd2f85ac9a7a6b96e2c55
#
_cell.length_a   1.000
_cell.length_b   1.000
_cell.length_c   1.000
_cell.angle_alpha   90.00
_cell.angle_beta   90.00
_cell.angle_gamma   90.00
#
_symmetry.space_group_name_H-M   'P 1'
#
loop_
_entity.id
_entity.type
_entity.pdbx_description
1 polymer ?
#
loop_
_entity_poly.entity_id
_entity_poly.type
_entity_poly.pdbx_seq_one_letter_code
_entity_poly.pdbx_strand_id
1 'polypeptide(L)'
;LPTTRDMHIHLDKTFYGGPWRSLNRPAGTTIQDMIKLEQKMLPELQPYTQERAEKLIDLLQSKGTTIARSHCNIEPVSGLKNLQNLQAVLARRQAGFECEIVAFPQHGLLLSKSEPLMREAMQAGAHYVGGLDPTSVDGAMEKSLDTMFQIALDYDKGVDIHLHETTPAGVAAINYMVETVEKTPQLKGKLTISHAFALATLNEQQVDELANRMVVQQISIASTVPIGTLHMPLKQLHDKGVKVMTGTDSVIDHWSPYGLGDMLEKANLYAQLYIRPNEQNLSRSLFLATGDVLPLNEKGERVWPKAQDDASFVLVDASCSAEAVARISP
;
A
#
# COMPACT_ATOMS: atom_id res chain seq x y z
N LEU A 1 9.36 9.90 18.13
CA LEU A 1 8.14 9.32 17.54
C LEU A 1 8.26 7.80 17.46
N PRO A 2 7.13 7.05 17.38
CA PRO A 2 7.16 5.65 16.95
C PRO A 2 7.77 5.54 15.56
N THR A 3 8.40 4.40 15.24
CA THR A 3 8.83 4.13 13.87
C THR A 3 7.65 4.08 12.92
N THR A 4 7.90 4.43 11.66
CA THR A 4 6.86 4.49 10.65
C THR A 4 6.74 3.19 9.86
N ARG A 5 5.62 3.03 9.17
CA ARG A 5 5.28 1.87 8.35
C ARG A 5 4.83 2.33 6.97
N ASP A 6 5.45 1.79 5.94
CA ASP A 6 5.04 2.00 4.55
C ASP A 6 4.28 0.76 4.06
N MET A 7 2.96 0.80 4.16
CA MET A 7 2.13 -0.37 3.91
C MET A 7 1.67 -0.51 2.45
N HIS A 8 2.28 0.24 1.55
CA HIS A 8 2.05 0.12 0.11
C HIS A 8 3.19 0.78 -0.67
N ILE A 9 4.16 -0.01 -1.13
CA ILE A 9 5.33 0.45 -1.90
C ILE A 9 5.71 -0.57 -2.97
N HIS A 10 6.46 -0.13 -3.99
CA HIS A 10 7.08 -0.97 -5.03
C HIS A 10 8.61 -0.88 -4.93
N LEU A 11 9.24 -1.83 -4.23
CA LEU A 11 10.70 -1.86 -4.07
C LEU A 11 11.43 -2.46 -5.28
N ASP A 12 10.76 -3.30 -6.06
CA ASP A 12 11.34 -4.13 -7.10
C ASP A 12 11.61 -3.43 -8.44
N LYS A 13 11.01 -2.27 -8.68
CA LYS A 13 11.03 -1.59 -9.99
C LYS A 13 11.38 -0.09 -9.94
N THR A 14 11.87 0.38 -8.80
CA THR A 14 12.25 1.78 -8.62
C THR A 14 13.42 2.21 -9.51
N PHE A 15 13.45 3.50 -9.89
CA PHE A 15 14.62 4.15 -10.48
C PHE A 15 15.53 4.78 -9.43
N TYR A 16 15.10 4.80 -8.17
CA TYR A 16 15.88 5.41 -7.09
C TYR A 16 17.27 4.81 -6.99
N GLY A 17 18.26 5.64 -6.77
CA GLY A 17 19.66 5.22 -6.73
C GLY A 17 20.35 5.10 -8.10
N GLY A 18 19.60 5.26 -9.19
CA GLY A 18 20.12 5.44 -10.56
C GLY A 18 20.10 6.90 -11.01
N PRO A 19 20.45 7.18 -12.28
CA PRO A 19 20.26 8.50 -12.87
C PRO A 19 18.79 8.91 -12.81
N TRP A 20 18.53 10.17 -12.41
CA TRP A 20 17.16 10.69 -12.39
C TRP A 20 16.54 10.66 -13.79
N ARG A 21 15.29 10.22 -13.85
CA ARG A 21 14.49 10.26 -15.07
C ARG A 21 13.00 10.37 -14.73
N SER A 22 12.27 11.03 -15.61
CA SER A 22 10.82 11.04 -15.62
C SER A 22 10.36 10.59 -17.01
N LEU A 23 9.33 9.78 -17.06
CA LEU A 23 8.78 9.30 -18.32
C LEU A 23 7.79 10.30 -18.89
N ASN A 24 7.89 10.53 -20.18
CA ASN A 24 6.89 11.34 -20.88
C ASN A 24 5.59 10.52 -21.02
N ARG A 25 4.49 11.06 -20.50
CA ARG A 25 3.16 10.51 -20.62
C ARG A 25 2.30 11.48 -21.43
N PRO A 26 2.08 11.22 -22.71
CA PRO A 26 1.14 12.01 -23.51
C PRO A 26 -0.27 12.01 -22.89
N ALA A 27 -1.02 13.07 -23.10
CA ALA A 27 -2.42 13.12 -22.70
C ALA A 27 -3.19 11.95 -23.33
N GLY A 28 -4.02 11.29 -22.54
CA GLY A 28 -4.79 10.11 -22.98
C GLY A 28 -4.05 8.77 -22.85
N THR A 29 -2.82 8.74 -22.29
CA THR A 29 -2.14 7.48 -21.98
C THR A 29 -3.00 6.62 -21.05
N THR A 30 -3.30 5.40 -21.48
CA THR A 30 -4.12 4.44 -20.74
C THR A 30 -3.28 3.55 -19.82
N ILE A 31 -3.94 2.82 -18.91
CA ILE A 31 -3.27 1.82 -18.07
C ILE A 31 -2.63 0.71 -18.93
N GLN A 32 -3.28 0.32 -20.02
CA GLN A 32 -2.76 -0.68 -20.97
C GLN A 32 -1.49 -0.18 -21.68
N ASP A 33 -1.40 1.12 -21.98
CA ASP A 33 -0.18 1.70 -22.58
C ASP A 33 0.96 1.70 -21.58
N MET A 34 0.66 1.98 -20.31
CA MET A 34 1.65 1.91 -19.22
C MET A 34 2.12 0.48 -18.96
N ILE A 35 1.24 -0.51 -19.00
CA ILE A 35 1.60 -1.92 -18.91
C ILE A 35 2.54 -2.31 -20.06
N LYS A 36 2.24 -1.93 -21.31
CA LYS A 36 3.11 -2.20 -22.46
C LYS A 36 4.48 -1.51 -22.34
N LEU A 37 4.51 -0.31 -21.79
CA LEU A 37 5.75 0.40 -21.51
C LEU A 37 6.58 -0.35 -20.45
N GLU A 38 5.95 -0.74 -19.36
CA GLU A 38 6.59 -1.51 -18.29
C GLU A 38 7.16 -2.82 -18.80
N GLN A 39 6.42 -3.58 -19.61
CA GLN A 39 6.89 -4.82 -20.23
C GLN A 39 8.20 -4.65 -21.02
N LYS A 40 8.38 -3.49 -21.65
CA LYS A 40 9.62 -3.17 -22.38
C LYS A 40 10.76 -2.79 -21.45
N MET A 41 10.45 -2.13 -20.33
CA MET A 41 11.46 -1.59 -19.42
C MET A 41 11.95 -2.59 -18.39
N LEU A 42 11.10 -3.51 -17.94
CA LEU A 42 11.45 -4.47 -16.89
C LEU A 42 12.74 -5.26 -17.16
N PRO A 43 13.00 -5.80 -18.37
CA PRO A 43 14.25 -6.49 -18.65
C PRO A 43 15.51 -5.63 -18.47
N GLU A 44 15.40 -4.32 -18.73
CA GLU A 44 16.49 -3.36 -18.54
C GLU A 44 16.69 -2.99 -17.06
N LEU A 45 15.62 -3.06 -16.25
CA LEU A 45 15.65 -2.73 -14.83
C LEU A 45 16.14 -3.88 -13.97
N GLN A 46 15.82 -5.12 -14.34
CA GLN A 46 16.09 -6.31 -13.55
C GLN A 46 17.54 -6.45 -13.08
N PRO A 47 18.59 -6.16 -13.87
CA PRO A 47 19.97 -6.25 -13.42
C PRO A 47 20.30 -5.31 -12.23
N TYR A 48 19.54 -4.24 -12.07
CA TYR A 48 19.75 -3.21 -11.04
C TYR A 48 18.76 -3.31 -9.87
N THR A 49 17.81 -4.26 -9.91
CA THR A 49 16.73 -4.37 -8.91
C THR A 49 17.28 -4.47 -7.50
N GLN A 50 18.27 -5.33 -7.25
CA GLN A 50 18.81 -5.50 -5.90
C GLN A 50 19.46 -4.22 -5.39
N GLU A 51 20.36 -3.60 -6.18
CA GLU A 51 21.06 -2.37 -5.79
C GLU A 51 20.07 -1.24 -5.50
N ARG A 52 19.07 -1.07 -6.36
CA ARG A 52 18.07 0.00 -6.21
C ARG A 52 17.12 -0.24 -5.05
N ALA A 53 16.68 -1.49 -4.83
CA ALA A 53 15.88 -1.85 -3.68
C ALA A 53 16.63 -1.59 -2.37
N GLU A 54 17.93 -1.90 -2.29
CA GLU A 54 18.78 -1.58 -1.13
C GLU A 54 18.82 -0.08 -0.87
N LYS A 55 19.08 0.73 -1.89
CA LYS A 55 19.13 2.20 -1.76
C LYS A 55 17.78 2.78 -1.36
N LEU A 56 16.68 2.23 -1.88
CA LEU A 56 15.35 2.68 -1.48
C LEU A 56 15.04 2.29 -0.03
N ILE A 57 15.41 1.11 0.42
CA ILE A 57 15.29 0.71 1.83
C ILE A 57 16.15 1.64 2.72
N ASP A 58 17.39 2.00 2.31
CA ASP A 58 18.20 2.98 3.03
C ASP A 58 17.48 4.33 3.17
N LEU A 59 16.84 4.80 2.10
CA LEU A 59 16.03 6.01 2.14
C LEU A 59 14.89 5.87 3.15
N LEU A 60 14.08 4.81 3.06
CA LEU A 60 12.96 4.56 3.97
C LEU A 60 13.42 4.52 5.43
N GLN A 61 14.50 3.79 5.73
CA GLN A 61 15.05 3.73 7.08
C GLN A 61 15.59 5.08 7.56
N SER A 62 16.22 5.87 6.68
CA SER A 62 16.68 7.23 7.02
C SER A 62 15.53 8.17 7.36
N LYS A 63 14.30 7.83 6.94
CA LYS A 63 13.05 8.53 7.26
C LYS A 63 12.25 7.86 8.39
N GLY A 64 12.86 6.89 9.07
CA GLY A 64 12.27 6.24 10.24
C GLY A 64 11.32 5.09 9.94
N THR A 65 11.24 4.61 8.69
CA THR A 65 10.43 3.45 8.34
C THR A 65 11.16 2.16 8.65
N THR A 66 10.53 1.28 9.43
CA THR A 66 11.08 -0.03 9.81
C THR A 66 10.23 -1.20 9.32
N ILE A 67 9.01 -0.94 8.88
CA ILE A 67 8.09 -1.96 8.35
C ILE A 67 7.56 -1.48 7.01
N ALA A 68 7.58 -2.37 6.01
CA ALA A 68 7.01 -2.10 4.70
C ALA A 68 6.16 -3.27 4.19
N ARG A 69 5.24 -2.97 3.27
CA ARG A 69 4.57 -3.96 2.43
C ARG A 69 4.85 -3.63 0.97
N SER A 70 5.67 -4.47 0.32
CA SER A 70 6.06 -4.25 -1.07
C SER A 70 5.24 -5.09 -2.03
N HIS A 71 4.61 -4.42 -2.98
CA HIS A 71 3.95 -5.06 -4.13
C HIS A 71 5.02 -5.37 -5.18
N CYS A 72 5.32 -6.66 -5.35
CA CYS A 72 6.38 -7.15 -6.20
C CYS A 72 5.81 -7.77 -7.48
N ASN A 73 6.22 -7.30 -8.63
CA ASN A 73 5.70 -7.75 -9.93
C ASN A 73 5.90 -9.26 -10.13
N ILE A 74 4.80 -9.95 -10.39
CA ILE A 74 4.73 -11.37 -10.77
C ILE A 74 3.91 -11.47 -12.05
N GLU A 75 4.61 -11.60 -13.18
CA GLU A 75 4.00 -11.60 -14.50
C GLU A 75 4.95 -12.24 -15.53
N PRO A 76 4.50 -12.60 -16.76
CA PRO A 76 5.31 -13.41 -17.69
C PRO A 76 6.65 -12.81 -18.11
N VAL A 77 6.84 -11.49 -18.07
CA VAL A 77 8.11 -10.83 -18.44
C VAL A 77 9.17 -11.03 -17.36
N SER A 78 8.80 -10.82 -16.10
CA SER A 78 9.71 -10.95 -14.95
C SER A 78 9.77 -12.37 -14.39
N GLY A 79 8.70 -13.13 -14.54
CA GLY A 79 8.54 -14.41 -13.83
C GLY A 79 8.63 -14.19 -12.32
N LEU A 80 9.50 -14.92 -11.66
CA LEU A 80 9.79 -14.76 -10.21
C LEU A 80 11.07 -13.96 -9.93
N LYS A 81 11.72 -13.38 -10.92
CA LYS A 81 13.04 -12.75 -10.74
C LYS A 81 12.97 -11.55 -9.80
N ASN A 82 11.90 -10.73 -9.89
CA ASN A 82 11.73 -9.59 -9.00
C ASN A 82 11.56 -10.04 -7.55
N LEU A 83 10.75 -11.07 -7.31
CA LEU A 83 10.58 -11.69 -5.99
C LEU A 83 11.91 -12.22 -5.43
N GLN A 84 12.64 -12.99 -6.23
CA GLN A 84 13.95 -13.54 -5.83
C GLN A 84 14.97 -12.44 -5.51
N ASN A 85 15.02 -11.38 -6.32
CA ASN A 85 15.88 -10.23 -6.08
C ASN A 85 15.51 -9.52 -4.78
N LEU A 86 14.22 -9.26 -4.55
CA LEU A 86 13.77 -8.59 -3.33
C LEU A 86 14.03 -9.46 -2.09
N GLN A 87 13.76 -10.76 -2.14
CA GLN A 87 14.07 -11.70 -1.05
C GLN A 87 15.57 -11.72 -0.73
N ALA A 88 16.44 -11.70 -1.74
CA ALA A 88 17.88 -11.65 -1.55
C ALA A 88 18.33 -10.36 -0.85
N VAL A 89 17.71 -9.21 -1.17
CA VAL A 89 17.96 -7.95 -0.49
C VAL A 89 17.51 -8.01 0.97
N LEU A 90 16.28 -8.46 1.21
CA LEU A 90 15.68 -8.53 2.55
C LEU A 90 16.44 -9.50 3.46
N ALA A 91 16.96 -10.62 2.92
CA ALA A 91 17.76 -11.56 3.68
C ALA A 91 19.06 -10.93 4.24
N ARG A 92 19.63 -9.94 3.55
CA ARG A 92 20.79 -9.17 4.03
C ARG A 92 20.43 -8.09 5.05
N ARG A 93 19.14 -7.74 5.17
CA ARG A 93 18.63 -6.61 5.94
C ARG A 93 17.76 -7.01 7.14
N GLN A 94 17.91 -8.22 7.65
CA GLN A 94 17.08 -8.78 8.73
C GLN A 94 17.08 -7.96 10.03
N ALA A 95 18.11 -7.13 10.26
CA ALA A 95 18.17 -6.26 11.43
C ALA A 95 17.56 -4.88 11.12
N GLY A 96 16.39 -4.57 11.70
CA GLY A 96 15.82 -3.22 11.69
C GLY A 96 14.93 -2.87 10.50
N PHE A 97 14.62 -3.81 9.60
CA PHE A 97 13.65 -3.60 8.53
C PHE A 97 12.88 -4.89 8.23
N GLU A 98 11.58 -4.85 8.41
CA GLU A 98 10.66 -5.93 8.10
C GLU A 98 9.87 -5.60 6.84
N CYS A 99 9.70 -6.58 5.94
CA CYS A 99 8.95 -6.37 4.71
C CYS A 99 8.05 -7.55 4.39
N GLU A 100 6.76 -7.28 4.32
CA GLU A 100 5.78 -8.19 3.73
C GLU A 100 5.82 -8.05 2.21
N ILE A 101 5.74 -9.16 1.47
CA ILE A 101 5.75 -9.15 0.00
C ILE A 101 4.39 -9.57 -0.52
N VAL A 102 3.78 -8.74 -1.35
CA VAL A 102 2.60 -9.05 -2.13
C VAL A 102 3.05 -9.51 -3.51
N ALA A 103 2.68 -10.72 -3.92
CA ALA A 103 2.83 -11.15 -5.31
C ALA A 103 1.82 -10.36 -6.16
N PHE A 104 2.30 -9.47 -7.01
CA PHE A 104 1.48 -8.49 -7.69
C PHE A 104 1.41 -8.74 -9.20
N PRO A 105 0.26 -9.17 -9.75
CA PRO A 105 0.09 -9.38 -11.18
C PRO A 105 -0.16 -8.05 -11.91
N GLN A 106 0.88 -7.20 -11.98
CA GLN A 106 0.80 -5.83 -12.54
C GLN A 106 0.23 -5.76 -13.95
N HIS A 107 0.34 -6.84 -14.72
CA HIS A 107 -0.17 -6.89 -16.10
C HIS A 107 -1.57 -7.54 -16.18
N GLY A 108 -2.28 -7.63 -15.05
CA GLY A 108 -3.56 -8.32 -14.89
C GLY A 108 -3.40 -9.80 -14.59
N LEU A 109 -4.19 -10.33 -13.67
CA LEU A 109 -4.15 -11.74 -13.28
C LEU A 109 -4.61 -12.65 -14.41
N LEU A 110 -5.77 -12.34 -15.00
CA LEU A 110 -6.34 -13.09 -16.12
C LEU A 110 -5.76 -12.62 -17.47
N LEU A 111 -5.62 -11.30 -17.66
CA LEU A 111 -5.13 -10.72 -18.90
C LEU A 111 -3.74 -11.26 -19.28
N SER A 112 -2.83 -11.33 -18.33
CA SER A 112 -1.48 -11.84 -18.55
C SER A 112 -1.33 -13.34 -18.28
N LYS A 113 -2.40 -14.04 -17.87
CA LYS A 113 -2.40 -15.46 -17.50
C LYS A 113 -1.40 -15.78 -16.41
N SER A 114 -1.28 -14.90 -15.42
CA SER A 114 -0.28 -14.99 -14.35
C SER A 114 -0.64 -15.99 -13.24
N GLU A 115 -1.82 -16.62 -13.23
CA GLU A 115 -2.23 -17.53 -12.16
C GLU A 115 -1.16 -18.58 -11.79
N PRO A 116 -0.53 -19.32 -12.74
CA PRO A 116 0.51 -20.29 -12.38
C PRO A 116 1.71 -19.63 -11.66
N LEU A 117 2.19 -18.49 -12.17
CA LEU A 117 3.28 -17.73 -11.55
C LEU A 117 2.91 -17.19 -10.16
N MET A 118 1.66 -16.77 -9.95
CA MET A 118 1.17 -16.34 -8.64
C MET A 118 1.23 -17.50 -7.64
N ARG A 119 0.81 -18.70 -8.04
CA ARG A 119 0.92 -19.91 -7.22
C ARG A 119 2.35 -20.26 -6.89
N GLU A 120 3.26 -20.19 -7.86
CA GLU A 120 4.70 -20.37 -7.64
C GLU A 120 5.26 -19.31 -6.68
N ALA A 121 4.83 -18.05 -6.79
CA ALA A 121 5.23 -16.98 -5.87
C ALA A 121 4.78 -17.25 -4.42
N MET A 122 3.59 -17.81 -4.21
CA MET A 122 3.14 -18.22 -2.88
C MET A 122 4.04 -19.34 -2.30
N GLN A 123 4.38 -20.34 -3.10
CA GLN A 123 5.31 -21.40 -2.71
C GLN A 123 6.72 -20.86 -2.44
N ALA A 124 7.15 -19.84 -3.19
CA ALA A 124 8.42 -19.18 -3.01
C ALA A 124 8.46 -18.21 -1.81
N GLY A 125 7.36 -18.07 -1.03
CA GLY A 125 7.35 -17.33 0.23
C GLY A 125 6.78 -15.92 0.15
N ALA A 126 6.04 -15.54 -0.89
CA ALA A 126 5.24 -14.33 -0.86
C ALA A 126 4.17 -14.41 0.25
N HIS A 127 3.84 -13.27 0.85
CA HIS A 127 2.97 -13.20 2.04
C HIS A 127 1.50 -12.95 1.66
N TYR A 128 1.26 -12.22 0.57
CA TYR A 128 -0.07 -11.84 0.10
C TYR A 128 -0.23 -12.12 -1.39
N VAL A 129 -1.45 -12.44 -1.78
CA VAL A 129 -1.87 -12.51 -3.18
C VAL A 129 -2.34 -11.12 -3.59
N GLY A 130 -1.80 -10.58 -4.66
CA GLY A 130 -2.22 -9.31 -5.25
C GLY A 130 -3.28 -9.47 -6.34
N GLY A 131 -3.84 -8.35 -6.76
CA GLY A 131 -4.73 -8.21 -7.90
C GLY A 131 -4.65 -6.79 -8.43
N LEU A 132 -5.21 -6.54 -9.62
CA LEU A 132 -5.23 -5.22 -10.26
C LEU A 132 -6.52 -5.04 -11.05
N ASP A 133 -7.34 -4.04 -10.66
CA ASP A 133 -8.47 -3.52 -11.45
C ASP A 133 -9.24 -4.60 -12.24
N PRO A 134 -10.01 -5.46 -11.56
CA PRO A 134 -10.49 -6.73 -12.13
C PRO A 134 -11.48 -6.54 -13.29
N THR A 135 -12.14 -5.36 -13.38
CA THR A 135 -13.06 -5.05 -14.49
C THR A 135 -12.32 -4.42 -15.66
N SER A 136 -11.50 -3.39 -15.41
CA SER A 136 -10.89 -2.58 -16.47
C SER A 136 -9.61 -3.19 -17.05
N VAL A 137 -8.88 -3.98 -16.26
CA VAL A 137 -7.66 -4.67 -16.70
C VAL A 137 -7.96 -6.10 -17.13
N ASP A 138 -8.57 -6.90 -16.26
CA ASP A 138 -8.83 -8.32 -16.54
C ASP A 138 -10.11 -8.55 -17.37
N GLY A 139 -11.02 -7.58 -17.43
CA GLY A 139 -12.26 -7.67 -18.21
C GLY A 139 -13.30 -8.65 -17.67
N ALA A 140 -13.10 -9.24 -16.48
CA ALA A 140 -13.98 -10.25 -15.89
C ALA A 140 -13.86 -10.22 -14.36
N MET A 141 -14.54 -9.25 -13.73
CA MET A 141 -14.42 -8.91 -12.30
C MET A 141 -14.54 -10.15 -11.39
N GLU A 142 -15.67 -10.84 -11.43
CA GLU A 142 -15.92 -11.97 -10.55
C GLU A 142 -14.87 -13.07 -10.72
N LYS A 143 -14.58 -13.45 -11.96
CA LYS A 143 -13.59 -14.50 -12.25
C LYS A 143 -12.19 -14.11 -11.77
N SER A 144 -11.78 -12.84 -11.93
CA SER A 144 -10.48 -12.35 -11.47
C SER A 144 -10.41 -12.41 -9.95
N LEU A 145 -11.43 -11.91 -9.25
CA LEU A 145 -11.50 -11.92 -7.80
C LEU A 145 -11.60 -13.34 -7.24
N ASP A 146 -12.40 -14.22 -7.83
CA ASP A 146 -12.50 -15.62 -7.41
C ASP A 146 -11.16 -16.35 -7.56
N THR A 147 -10.46 -16.14 -8.67
CA THR A 147 -9.13 -16.72 -8.89
C THR A 147 -8.13 -16.23 -7.84
N MET A 148 -8.13 -14.92 -7.54
CA MET A 148 -7.27 -14.32 -6.52
C MET A 148 -7.55 -14.90 -5.12
N PHE A 149 -8.82 -14.95 -4.71
CA PHE A 149 -9.21 -15.53 -3.42
C PHE A 149 -8.93 -17.04 -3.34
N GLN A 150 -9.14 -17.77 -4.43
CA GLN A 150 -8.84 -19.21 -4.45
C GLN A 150 -7.34 -19.47 -4.23
N ILE A 151 -6.44 -18.68 -4.86
CA ILE A 151 -5.00 -18.77 -4.59
C ILE A 151 -4.72 -18.47 -3.11
N ALA A 152 -5.33 -17.43 -2.55
CA ALA A 152 -5.14 -17.07 -1.13
C ALA A 152 -5.58 -18.19 -0.19
N LEU A 153 -6.71 -18.82 -0.46
CA LEU A 153 -7.23 -19.97 0.32
C LEU A 153 -6.33 -21.20 0.19
N ASP A 154 -5.88 -21.54 -1.02
CA ASP A 154 -5.06 -22.74 -1.28
C ASP A 154 -3.71 -22.68 -0.53
N TYR A 155 -3.18 -21.49 -0.28
CA TYR A 155 -1.88 -21.29 0.39
C TYR A 155 -2.00 -20.66 1.78
N ASP A 156 -3.21 -20.47 2.31
CA ASP A 156 -3.49 -19.80 3.60
C ASP A 156 -2.83 -18.40 3.70
N LYS A 157 -2.95 -17.61 2.64
CA LYS A 157 -2.35 -16.26 2.53
C LYS A 157 -3.39 -15.16 2.65
N GLY A 158 -2.91 -13.93 2.89
CA GLY A 158 -3.72 -12.73 2.77
C GLY A 158 -3.86 -12.27 1.32
N VAL A 159 -4.72 -11.27 1.13
CA VAL A 159 -4.95 -10.59 -0.15
C VAL A 159 -4.67 -9.10 0.02
N ASP A 160 -3.98 -8.50 -0.95
CA ASP A 160 -3.81 -7.04 -1.05
C ASP A 160 -3.93 -6.61 -2.52
N ILE A 161 -5.12 -6.12 -2.88
CA ILE A 161 -5.48 -5.80 -4.26
C ILE A 161 -5.38 -4.30 -4.57
N HIS A 162 -4.78 -3.92 -5.70
CA HIS A 162 -4.87 -2.58 -6.26
C HIS A 162 -6.24 -2.37 -6.91
N LEU A 163 -6.99 -1.38 -6.45
CA LEU A 163 -8.29 -1.03 -7.00
C LEU A 163 -8.37 0.47 -7.27
N HIS A 164 -8.06 0.88 -8.50
CA HIS A 164 -8.16 2.26 -8.97
C HIS A 164 -9.52 2.57 -9.61
N GLU A 165 -10.28 1.52 -9.91
CA GLU A 165 -11.62 1.64 -10.50
C GLU A 165 -12.53 2.48 -9.61
N THR A 166 -13.26 3.42 -10.24
CA THR A 166 -14.28 4.24 -9.59
C THR A 166 -15.68 3.66 -9.81
N THR A 167 -16.76 4.43 -9.54
CA THR A 167 -18.14 4.01 -9.79
C THR A 167 -18.40 3.85 -11.30
N PRO A 168 -19.15 2.81 -11.74
CA PRO A 168 -19.78 1.76 -10.91
C PRO A 168 -18.89 0.54 -10.62
N ALA A 169 -17.84 0.32 -11.43
CA ALA A 169 -17.04 -0.91 -11.40
C ALA A 169 -16.34 -1.14 -10.05
N GLY A 170 -15.64 -0.13 -9.54
CA GLY A 170 -14.93 -0.25 -8.27
C GLY A 170 -15.84 -0.48 -7.07
N VAL A 171 -17.04 0.13 -7.06
CA VAL A 171 -18.06 -0.12 -6.01
C VAL A 171 -18.55 -1.56 -6.07
N ALA A 172 -18.80 -2.08 -7.28
CA ALA A 172 -19.21 -3.47 -7.47
C ALA A 172 -18.11 -4.44 -6.99
N ALA A 173 -16.86 -4.17 -7.34
CA ALA A 173 -15.71 -4.98 -6.91
C ALA A 173 -15.54 -4.98 -5.37
N ILE A 174 -15.65 -3.82 -4.71
CA ILE A 174 -15.57 -3.73 -3.24
C ILE A 174 -16.68 -4.55 -2.60
N ASN A 175 -17.93 -4.39 -3.03
CA ASN A 175 -19.05 -5.14 -2.49
C ASN A 175 -18.87 -6.66 -2.68
N TYR A 176 -18.44 -7.09 -3.87
CA TYR A 176 -18.18 -8.50 -4.16
C TYR A 176 -17.09 -9.07 -3.23
N MET A 177 -16.00 -8.34 -3.02
CA MET A 177 -14.92 -8.76 -2.11
C MET A 177 -15.39 -8.84 -0.66
N VAL A 178 -16.15 -7.85 -0.18
CA VAL A 178 -16.71 -7.85 1.18
C VAL A 178 -17.65 -9.04 1.36
N GLU A 179 -18.56 -9.30 0.42
CA GLU A 179 -19.46 -10.45 0.45
C GLU A 179 -18.70 -11.79 0.43
N THR A 180 -17.63 -11.89 -0.33
CA THR A 180 -16.79 -13.08 -0.39
C THR A 180 -16.16 -13.37 0.96
N VAL A 181 -15.63 -12.34 1.65
CA VAL A 181 -15.08 -12.49 3.00
C VAL A 181 -16.17 -12.86 4.02
N GLU A 182 -17.36 -12.25 3.92
CA GLU A 182 -18.51 -12.59 4.79
C GLU A 182 -18.93 -14.07 4.66
N LYS A 183 -18.84 -14.63 3.46
CA LYS A 183 -19.19 -16.03 3.16
C LYS A 183 -18.05 -17.01 3.43
N THR A 184 -16.82 -16.52 3.61
CA THR A 184 -15.59 -17.34 3.69
C THR A 184 -14.79 -16.98 4.95
N PRO A 185 -15.11 -17.60 6.12
CA PRO A 185 -14.49 -17.24 7.40
C PRO A 185 -12.95 -17.30 7.42
N GLN A 186 -12.35 -18.12 6.56
CA GLN A 186 -10.89 -18.23 6.42
C GLN A 186 -10.23 -16.94 5.91
N LEU A 187 -10.99 -16.06 5.24
CA LEU A 187 -10.53 -14.77 4.71
C LEU A 187 -10.71 -13.61 5.69
N LYS A 188 -11.37 -13.82 6.83
CA LYS A 188 -11.56 -12.77 7.84
C LYS A 188 -10.22 -12.24 8.33
N GLY A 189 -10.03 -10.92 8.27
CA GLY A 189 -8.79 -10.23 8.63
C GLY A 189 -7.66 -10.37 7.62
N LYS A 190 -7.90 -10.98 6.46
CA LYS A 190 -6.88 -11.25 5.45
C LYS A 190 -7.01 -10.40 4.18
N LEU A 191 -8.02 -9.53 4.07
CA LEU A 191 -8.21 -8.67 2.88
C LEU A 191 -7.76 -7.24 3.18
N THR A 192 -6.89 -6.72 2.32
CA THR A 192 -6.57 -5.30 2.18
C THR A 192 -6.98 -4.84 0.78
N ILE A 193 -7.65 -3.69 0.69
CA ILE A 193 -7.97 -3.04 -0.59
C ILE A 193 -7.10 -1.78 -0.68
N SER A 194 -6.15 -1.81 -1.56
CA SER A 194 -5.23 -0.70 -1.83
C SER A 194 -5.86 0.28 -2.82
N HIS A 195 -5.62 1.59 -2.61
CA HIS A 195 -6.23 2.73 -3.28
C HIS A 195 -7.72 2.87 -3.00
N ALA A 196 -8.54 1.91 -3.39
CA ALA A 196 -9.99 1.86 -3.18
C ALA A 196 -10.72 3.14 -3.61
N PHE A 197 -10.35 3.72 -4.77
CA PHE A 197 -10.81 5.05 -5.22
C PHE A 197 -12.32 5.15 -5.37
N ALA A 198 -13.03 4.04 -5.56
CA ALA A 198 -14.47 4.02 -5.57
C ALA A 198 -15.11 4.56 -4.30
N LEU A 199 -14.45 4.46 -3.14
CA LEU A 199 -14.96 4.98 -1.87
C LEU A 199 -15.13 6.51 -1.90
N ALA A 200 -14.32 7.23 -2.68
CA ALA A 200 -14.45 8.67 -2.86
C ALA A 200 -15.70 9.10 -3.64
N THR A 201 -16.39 8.15 -4.26
CA THR A 201 -17.62 8.40 -5.06
C THR A 201 -18.90 8.08 -4.29
N LEU A 202 -18.79 7.54 -3.08
CA LEU A 202 -19.90 7.19 -2.21
C LEU A 202 -20.33 8.38 -1.35
N ASN A 203 -21.61 8.43 -0.99
CA ASN A 203 -22.09 9.36 0.02
C ASN A 203 -21.77 8.84 1.44
N GLU A 204 -21.92 9.71 2.44
CA GLU A 204 -21.58 9.41 3.84
C GLU A 204 -22.31 8.16 4.38
N GLN A 205 -23.59 8.00 4.09
CA GLN A 205 -24.36 6.82 4.52
C GLN A 205 -23.84 5.53 3.89
N GLN A 206 -23.54 5.55 2.61
CA GLN A 206 -22.98 4.37 1.89
C GLN A 206 -21.60 3.98 2.43
N VAL A 207 -20.77 4.97 2.75
CA VAL A 207 -19.47 4.72 3.39
C VAL A 207 -19.67 4.10 4.78
N ASP A 208 -20.60 4.61 5.58
CA ASP A 208 -20.92 4.06 6.91
C ASP A 208 -21.39 2.61 6.87
N GLU A 209 -22.31 2.30 5.95
CA GLU A 209 -22.83 0.93 5.76
C GLU A 209 -21.70 -0.04 5.38
N LEU A 210 -20.83 0.37 4.45
CA LEU A 210 -19.71 -0.44 4.02
C LEU A 210 -18.64 -0.59 5.11
N ALA A 211 -18.32 0.51 5.82
CA ALA A 211 -17.37 0.50 6.92
C ALA A 211 -17.79 -0.47 8.04
N ASN A 212 -19.08 -0.49 8.41
CA ASN A 212 -19.59 -1.43 9.41
C ASN A 212 -19.35 -2.89 9.00
N ARG A 213 -19.56 -3.25 7.73
CA ARG A 213 -19.27 -4.59 7.20
C ARG A 213 -17.77 -4.88 7.22
N MET A 214 -16.95 -3.93 6.79
CA MET A 214 -15.49 -4.06 6.77
C MET A 214 -14.92 -4.28 8.19
N VAL A 215 -15.42 -3.57 9.19
CA VAL A 215 -14.99 -3.74 10.59
C VAL A 215 -15.30 -5.15 11.11
N VAL A 216 -16.50 -5.66 10.86
CA VAL A 216 -16.89 -7.02 11.28
C VAL A 216 -15.98 -8.07 10.65
N GLN A 217 -15.60 -7.88 9.40
CA GLN A 217 -14.74 -8.77 8.65
C GLN A 217 -13.24 -8.46 8.79
N GLN A 218 -12.87 -7.40 9.53
CA GLN A 218 -11.49 -6.94 9.70
C GLN A 218 -10.78 -6.65 8.36
N ILE A 219 -11.53 -6.09 7.41
CA ILE A 219 -11.00 -5.67 6.11
C ILE A 219 -10.28 -4.34 6.28
N SER A 220 -9.09 -4.22 5.69
CA SER A 220 -8.24 -3.04 5.77
C SER A 220 -8.25 -2.25 4.46
N ILE A 221 -7.95 -0.96 4.54
CA ILE A 221 -7.71 -0.07 3.41
C ILE A 221 -6.27 0.41 3.47
N ALA A 222 -5.55 0.40 2.33
CA ALA A 222 -4.27 1.07 2.16
C ALA A 222 -4.41 2.21 1.17
N SER A 223 -4.22 3.45 1.65
CA SER A 223 -4.37 4.66 0.82
C SER A 223 -3.03 5.32 0.58
N THR A 224 -2.84 5.82 -0.63
CA THR A 224 -1.69 6.68 -0.97
C THR A 224 -1.92 8.16 -0.59
N VAL A 225 -3.08 8.47 0.01
CA VAL A 225 -3.53 9.84 0.29
C VAL A 225 -3.50 10.67 -1.02
N PRO A 226 -4.35 10.34 -2.01
CA PRO A 226 -4.26 10.94 -3.34
C PRO A 226 -4.54 12.44 -3.31
N ILE A 227 -3.75 13.21 -4.08
CA ILE A 227 -3.95 14.64 -4.32
C ILE A 227 -4.81 14.79 -5.57
N GLY A 228 -5.79 15.68 -5.54
CA GLY A 228 -6.62 15.98 -6.70
C GLY A 228 -8.12 15.93 -6.40
N THR A 229 -8.90 15.39 -7.32
CA THR A 229 -10.37 15.39 -7.22
C THR A 229 -10.95 14.25 -6.38
N LEU A 230 -10.14 13.25 -6.03
CA LEU A 230 -10.58 12.11 -5.22
C LEU A 230 -10.45 12.45 -3.74
N HIS A 231 -11.57 12.74 -3.09
CA HIS A 231 -11.60 12.97 -1.66
C HIS A 231 -11.97 11.67 -0.93
N MET A 232 -10.93 10.94 -0.51
CA MET A 232 -11.10 9.64 0.14
C MET A 232 -11.72 9.79 1.55
N PRO A 233 -12.70 8.97 1.95
CA PRO A 233 -13.33 9.06 3.27
C PRO A 233 -12.49 8.44 4.39
N LEU A 234 -11.15 8.69 4.40
CA LEU A 234 -10.20 8.02 5.29
C LEU A 234 -10.49 8.26 6.76
N LYS A 235 -10.84 9.51 7.10
CA LYS A 235 -11.21 9.86 8.48
C LYS A 235 -12.47 9.11 8.91
N GLN A 236 -13.51 9.11 8.08
CA GLN A 236 -14.78 8.43 8.38
C GLN A 236 -14.57 6.92 8.56
N LEU A 237 -13.80 6.28 7.69
CA LEU A 237 -13.45 4.86 7.80
C LEU A 237 -12.71 4.56 9.10
N HIS A 238 -11.69 5.35 9.43
CA HIS A 238 -10.92 5.19 10.66
C HIS A 238 -11.77 5.41 11.91
N ASP A 239 -12.60 6.47 11.95
CA ASP A 239 -13.50 6.75 13.07
C ASP A 239 -14.53 5.62 13.30
N LYS A 240 -14.90 4.89 12.27
CA LYS A 240 -15.75 3.67 12.36
C LYS A 240 -14.99 2.43 12.80
N GLY A 241 -13.67 2.47 12.87
CA GLY A 241 -12.82 1.35 13.28
C GLY A 241 -12.27 0.49 12.13
N VAL A 242 -12.42 0.92 10.88
CA VAL A 242 -11.72 0.28 9.76
C VAL A 242 -10.23 0.57 9.90
N LYS A 243 -9.41 -0.46 9.78
CA LYS A 243 -7.94 -0.28 9.74
C LYS A 243 -7.55 0.42 8.46
N VAL A 244 -7.16 1.69 8.58
CA VAL A 244 -6.67 2.52 7.48
C VAL A 244 -5.16 2.62 7.57
N MET A 245 -4.48 2.13 6.54
CA MET A 245 -3.03 2.18 6.38
C MET A 245 -2.67 3.14 5.27
N THR A 246 -1.40 3.54 5.20
CA THR A 246 -0.90 4.34 4.08
C THR A 246 0.43 3.83 3.57
N GLY A 247 0.78 4.23 2.35
CA GLY A 247 2.05 3.96 1.72
C GLY A 247 2.47 5.03 0.73
N THR A 248 3.74 5.00 0.37
CA THR A 248 4.32 5.91 -0.61
C THR A 248 3.96 5.53 -2.03
N ASP A 249 3.59 4.26 -2.28
CA ASP A 249 3.36 3.66 -3.59
C ASP A 249 4.64 3.66 -4.43
N SER A 250 4.70 4.43 -5.48
CA SER A 250 5.89 4.63 -6.28
C SER A 250 6.84 5.64 -5.62
N VAL A 251 8.12 5.26 -5.50
CA VAL A 251 9.21 6.20 -5.22
C VAL A 251 10.11 6.21 -6.45
N ILE A 252 9.88 7.17 -7.33
CA ILE A 252 10.58 7.38 -8.60
C ILE A 252 10.63 6.09 -9.43
N ASP A 253 9.55 5.80 -10.14
CA ASP A 253 9.50 4.71 -11.10
C ASP A 253 8.81 5.15 -12.42
N HIS A 254 8.46 4.20 -13.27
CA HIS A 254 7.78 4.52 -14.54
C HIS A 254 6.30 4.89 -14.37
N TRP A 255 5.71 4.66 -13.20
CA TRP A 255 4.37 5.11 -12.86
C TRP A 255 4.34 6.51 -12.28
N SER A 256 5.38 6.89 -11.50
CA SER A 256 5.46 8.21 -10.87
C SER A 256 6.89 8.71 -10.75
N PRO A 257 7.19 9.97 -11.14
CA PRO A 257 8.50 10.58 -10.92
C PRO A 257 8.66 11.16 -9.50
N TYR A 258 7.62 11.06 -8.66
CA TYR A 258 7.57 11.62 -7.32
C TYR A 258 7.92 10.58 -6.26
N GLY A 259 8.02 11.04 -5.01
CA GLY A 259 8.16 10.24 -3.80
C GLY A 259 9.44 10.56 -3.04
N LEU A 260 9.26 10.90 -1.77
CA LEU A 260 10.35 11.19 -0.83
C LEU A 260 10.70 9.98 0.06
N GLY A 261 9.91 8.91 0.03
CA GLY A 261 10.07 7.77 0.94
C GLY A 261 9.80 8.13 2.40
N ASP A 262 9.03 9.18 2.65
CA ASP A 262 8.80 9.74 3.99
C ASP A 262 7.34 9.59 4.43
N MET A 263 7.10 8.81 5.47
CA MET A 263 5.75 8.59 5.98
C MET A 263 5.20 9.77 6.78
N LEU A 264 6.05 10.68 7.29
CA LEU A 264 5.59 11.95 7.85
C LEU A 264 4.97 12.85 6.79
N GLU A 265 5.47 12.79 5.54
CA GLU A 265 4.83 13.47 4.40
C GLU A 265 3.38 12.99 4.21
N LYS A 266 3.13 11.68 4.34
CA LYS A 266 1.78 11.13 4.23
C LYS A 266 0.87 11.57 5.37
N ALA A 267 1.37 11.60 6.61
CA ALA A 267 0.63 12.11 7.76
C ALA A 267 0.34 13.63 7.61
N ASN A 268 1.30 14.41 7.13
CA ASN A 268 1.15 15.83 6.83
C ASN A 268 0.10 16.06 5.73
N LEU A 269 0.19 15.33 4.63
CA LEU A 269 -0.75 15.44 3.52
C LEU A 269 -2.18 15.10 3.95
N TYR A 270 -2.35 14.01 4.73
CA TYR A 270 -3.63 13.67 5.33
C TYR A 270 -4.15 14.82 6.20
N ALA A 271 -3.30 15.40 7.04
CA ALA A 271 -3.70 16.51 7.90
C ALA A 271 -4.17 17.72 7.10
N GLN A 272 -3.48 18.07 6.00
CA GLN A 272 -3.86 19.19 5.15
C GLN A 272 -5.18 18.97 4.39
N LEU A 273 -5.44 17.73 3.95
CA LEU A 273 -6.58 17.41 3.09
C LEU A 273 -7.87 17.09 3.88
N TYR A 274 -7.76 16.46 5.07
CA TYR A 274 -8.91 15.81 5.70
C TYR A 274 -9.26 16.34 7.11
N ILE A 275 -8.39 17.13 7.74
CA ILE A 275 -8.62 17.55 9.11
C ILE A 275 -8.56 19.07 9.29
N ARG A 276 -9.21 19.57 10.36
CA ARG A 276 -9.01 20.95 10.80
C ARG A 276 -7.72 21.03 11.64
N PRO A 277 -6.74 21.89 11.28
CA PRO A 277 -5.46 21.93 11.95
C PRO A 277 -5.61 22.47 13.39
N ASN A 278 -5.18 21.67 14.34
CA ASN A 278 -4.85 22.03 15.72
C ASN A 278 -3.81 21.03 16.22
N GLU A 279 -3.15 21.27 17.33
CA GLU A 279 -2.07 20.40 17.83
C GLU A 279 -2.52 18.96 18.03
N GLN A 280 -3.69 18.74 18.58
CA GLN A 280 -4.23 17.39 18.81
C GLN A 280 -4.47 16.65 17.49
N ASN A 281 -5.15 17.27 16.55
CA ASN A 281 -5.44 16.65 15.26
C ASN A 281 -4.19 16.38 14.44
N LEU A 282 -3.22 17.31 14.44
CA LEU A 282 -1.93 17.12 13.80
C LEU A 282 -1.17 15.93 14.41
N SER A 283 -1.06 15.88 15.74
CA SER A 283 -0.43 14.77 16.43
C SER A 283 -1.11 13.42 16.12
N ARG A 284 -2.43 13.39 16.09
CA ARG A 284 -3.20 12.17 15.80
C ARG A 284 -3.09 11.72 14.35
N SER A 285 -2.78 12.61 13.41
CA SER A 285 -2.55 12.24 11.99
C SER A 285 -1.41 11.22 11.80
N LEU A 286 -0.55 11.06 12.81
CA LEU A 286 0.48 10.02 12.84
C LEU A 286 -0.07 8.59 12.75
N PHE A 287 -1.37 8.36 13.07
CA PHE A 287 -1.95 7.00 13.03
C PHE A 287 -1.71 6.31 11.69
N LEU A 288 -1.81 7.06 10.58
CA LEU A 288 -1.57 6.55 9.24
C LEU A 288 -0.14 6.07 9.03
N ALA A 289 0.83 6.81 9.58
CA ALA A 289 2.25 6.54 9.38
C ALA A 289 2.81 5.50 10.36
N THR A 290 2.21 5.34 11.54
CA THR A 290 2.76 4.53 12.65
C THR A 290 1.98 3.23 12.91
N GLY A 291 0.91 2.99 12.12
CA GLY A 291 0.04 1.83 12.33
C GLY A 291 -0.70 1.90 13.67
N ASP A 292 -1.34 3.04 13.93
CA ASP A 292 -2.11 3.36 15.13
C ASP A 292 -1.31 3.48 16.45
N VAL A 293 0.02 3.41 16.40
CA VAL A 293 0.84 3.73 17.57
C VAL A 293 0.97 5.25 17.69
N LEU A 294 0.26 5.82 18.66
CA LEU A 294 0.22 7.28 18.87
C LEU A 294 0.95 7.70 20.15
N PRO A 295 1.73 8.80 20.13
CA PRO A 295 2.36 9.33 21.33
C PRO A 295 1.37 9.82 22.37
N LEU A 296 0.24 10.41 21.92
CA LEU A 296 -0.78 11.04 22.76
C LEU A 296 -2.14 10.40 22.53
N ASN A 297 -2.93 10.31 23.61
CA ASN A 297 -4.35 9.92 23.55
C ASN A 297 -5.24 11.11 23.16
N GLU A 298 -6.56 10.90 23.18
CA GLU A 298 -7.56 11.94 22.83
C GLU A 298 -7.58 13.12 23.80
N LYS A 299 -7.06 12.95 25.02
CA LYS A 299 -6.96 13.99 26.03
C LYS A 299 -5.63 14.76 25.97
N GLY A 300 -4.74 14.41 25.04
CA GLY A 300 -3.39 14.98 24.95
C GLY A 300 -2.41 14.43 25.99
N GLU A 301 -2.76 13.36 26.69
CA GLU A 301 -1.89 12.70 27.65
C GLU A 301 -0.94 11.73 26.92
N ARG A 302 0.32 11.66 27.37
CA ARG A 302 1.31 10.75 26.80
C ARG A 302 0.92 9.29 27.10
N VAL A 303 0.78 8.47 26.06
CA VAL A 303 0.48 7.03 26.15
C VAL A 303 1.58 6.16 25.54
N TRP A 304 2.48 6.75 24.79
CA TRP A 304 3.65 6.09 24.22
C TRP A 304 4.88 7.03 24.30
N PRO A 305 6.13 6.54 24.53
CA PRO A 305 6.43 5.18 24.98
C PRO A 305 6.09 4.99 26.46
N LYS A 306 5.79 3.77 26.84
CA LYS A 306 5.64 3.30 28.22
C LYS A 306 6.50 2.06 28.46
N ALA A 307 6.63 1.64 29.71
CA ALA A 307 7.35 0.42 30.05
C ALA A 307 6.78 -0.78 29.29
N GLN A 308 7.65 -1.60 28.71
CA GLN A 308 7.37 -2.79 27.89
C GLN A 308 6.97 -2.51 26.42
N ASP A 309 6.86 -1.26 25.99
CA ASP A 309 6.81 -0.97 24.56
C ASP A 309 8.16 -1.30 23.89
N ASP A 310 8.13 -1.64 22.61
CA ASP A 310 9.34 -1.85 21.84
C ASP A 310 10.20 -0.58 21.83
N ALA A 311 11.50 -0.74 22.01
CA ALA A 311 12.46 0.36 21.98
C ALA A 311 12.78 0.81 20.54
N SER A 312 11.77 0.79 19.67
CA SER A 312 11.84 1.20 18.26
C SER A 312 11.23 2.58 18.11
N PHE A 313 12.07 3.61 17.88
CA PHE A 313 11.62 4.99 17.80
C PHE A 313 12.46 5.82 16.81
N VAL A 314 11.89 6.93 16.37
CA VAL A 314 12.53 7.92 15.50
C VAL A 314 12.76 9.20 16.28
N LEU A 315 13.98 9.73 16.19
CA LEU A 315 14.30 11.07 16.67
C LEU A 315 14.05 12.06 15.53
N VAL A 316 13.32 13.12 15.84
CA VAL A 316 12.99 14.20 14.88
C VAL A 316 13.34 15.54 15.50
N ASP A 317 13.71 16.52 14.69
CA ASP A 317 13.96 17.89 15.14
C ASP A 317 12.63 18.66 15.27
N ALA A 318 11.90 18.35 16.34
CA ALA A 318 10.61 18.97 16.63
C ALA A 318 10.37 18.99 18.14
N SER A 319 9.67 20.03 18.62
CA SER A 319 9.31 20.18 20.04
C SER A 319 8.17 19.24 20.46
N CYS A 320 7.33 18.82 19.53
CA CYS A 320 6.21 17.91 19.76
C CYS A 320 5.80 17.14 18.48
N SER A 321 4.96 16.14 18.66
CA SER A 321 4.46 15.32 17.53
C SER A 321 3.61 16.10 16.52
N ALA A 322 2.90 17.14 16.98
CA ALA A 322 2.13 18.00 16.08
C ALA A 322 3.05 18.83 15.16
N GLU A 323 4.13 19.39 15.71
CA GLU A 323 5.16 20.09 14.92
C GLU A 323 5.84 19.15 13.92
N ALA A 324 6.19 17.94 14.36
CA ALA A 324 6.80 16.95 13.48
C ALA A 324 5.94 16.67 12.25
N VAL A 325 4.62 16.47 12.42
CA VAL A 325 3.69 16.30 11.30
C VAL A 325 3.56 17.56 10.48
N ALA A 326 3.34 18.73 11.12
CA ALA A 326 3.06 19.97 10.41
C ALA A 326 4.24 20.43 9.51
N ARG A 327 5.46 20.13 9.92
CA ARG A 327 6.69 20.61 9.25
C ARG A 327 7.44 19.50 8.50
N ILE A 328 6.99 18.25 8.59
CA ILE A 328 7.72 17.07 8.08
C ILE A 328 9.16 17.14 8.63
N SER A 329 9.28 17.25 9.96
CA SER A 329 10.57 17.52 10.60
C SER A 329 11.56 16.37 10.36
N PRO A 330 12.83 16.68 10.01
CA PRO A 330 13.86 15.70 9.72
C PRO A 330 14.29 14.91 10.96
#